data_b3d82b1682f2a735888535b702c307ed
#
_entry.id   b3d82b1682f2a735888535b702c307ed
#
_cell.length_a   1.000
_cell.length_b   1.000
_cell.length_c   1.000
_cell.angle_alpha   90.00
_cell.angle_beta   90.00
_cell.angle_gamma   90.00
#
_symmetry.space_group_name_H-M   'P 1'
#
loop_
_entity.id
_entity.type
_entity.pdbx_description
1 polymer ?
#
loop_
_entity_poly.entity_id
_entity_poly.type
_entity_poly.pdbx_seq_one_letter_code
_entity_poly.pdbx_strand_id
1 'polypeptide(L)'
;MIDLILHVINEYIQAHKAIIGLIILVFLFAGFIMERFPAAVVAVLGACMFLFLGIIDSDGLFSVFSNTAPITIAAMFILSGALLRTGTIDAIAGFIIKRAKRHPKLAVAEMFLGAFVASAFMNNTPVVIVLIPIILRLSRATGYSSKKLLIPLSFICILGGTTTLIGTSTNLIVDAVARDQGLAGFGIFEITPYGLLAAVAGTVMMVLFSSWLLPGGDVKGHFDSSDESDFLTELTV
;
A
#
# COMPACT_ATOMS: atom_id res chain seq x y z
N MET A 1 4.31 6.29 50.52
CA MET A 1 5.61 6.31 49.79
C MET A 1 5.46 5.88 48.34
N ILE A 2 4.78 4.77 48.07
CA ILE A 2 4.53 4.30 46.68
C ILE A 2 3.69 5.33 45.90
N ASP A 3 2.62 5.83 46.49
CA ASP A 3 1.72 6.83 45.83
C ASP A 3 2.43 8.13 45.51
N LEU A 4 3.35 8.59 46.36
CA LEU A 4 4.15 9.78 46.13
C LEU A 4 5.12 9.58 44.94
N ILE A 5 5.74 8.39 44.85
CA ILE A 5 6.63 8.06 43.73
C ILE A 5 5.86 7.97 42.43
N LEU A 6 4.69 7.35 42.42
CA LEU A 6 3.82 7.26 41.25
C LEU A 6 3.35 8.64 40.80
N HIS A 7 3.03 9.53 41.74
CA HIS A 7 2.63 10.90 41.42
C HIS A 7 3.76 11.69 40.75
N VAL A 8 4.98 11.61 41.29
CA VAL A 8 6.16 12.30 40.73
C VAL A 8 6.50 11.76 39.33
N ILE A 9 6.43 10.43 39.17
CA ILE A 9 6.68 9.80 37.85
C ILE A 9 5.62 10.28 36.85
N ASN A 10 4.36 10.29 37.23
CA ASN A 10 3.29 10.74 36.32
C ASN A 10 3.43 12.22 35.97
N GLU A 11 3.74 13.13 36.92
CA GLU A 11 4.04 14.51 36.63
C GLU A 11 5.21 14.67 35.65
N TYR A 12 6.29 13.90 35.84
CA TYR A 12 7.43 13.92 34.95
C TYR A 12 7.07 13.45 33.53
N ILE A 13 6.28 12.37 33.41
CA ILE A 13 5.82 11.85 32.11
C ILE A 13 4.93 12.89 31.42
N GLN A 14 3.99 13.52 32.13
CA GLN A 14 3.10 14.53 31.56
C GLN A 14 3.86 15.80 31.12
N ALA A 15 4.88 16.20 31.89
CA ALA A 15 5.73 17.33 31.52
C ALA A 15 6.56 17.07 30.24
N HIS A 16 6.93 15.80 29.98
CA HIS A 16 7.80 15.40 28.87
C HIS A 16 7.12 14.49 27.85
N LYS A 17 5.78 14.42 27.84
CA LYS A 17 5.00 13.49 27.01
C LYS A 17 5.34 13.55 25.52
N ALA A 18 5.65 14.74 24.98
CA ALA A 18 6.01 14.89 23.59
C ALA A 18 7.35 14.20 23.25
N ILE A 19 8.35 14.36 24.11
CA ILE A 19 9.68 13.75 23.92
C ILE A 19 9.60 12.23 24.11
N ILE A 20 8.90 11.78 25.16
CA ILE A 20 8.69 10.36 25.43
C ILE A 20 7.92 9.71 24.28
N GLY A 21 6.85 10.35 23.80
CA GLY A 21 6.09 9.89 22.65
C GLY A 21 6.93 9.78 21.39
N LEU A 22 7.79 10.76 21.13
CA LEU A 22 8.72 10.72 19.99
C LEU A 22 9.71 9.55 20.09
N ILE A 23 10.25 9.31 21.28
CA ILE A 23 11.17 8.19 21.51
C ILE A 23 10.46 6.87 21.25
N ILE A 24 9.23 6.68 21.76
CA ILE A 24 8.43 5.48 21.51
C ILE A 24 8.20 5.30 19.99
N LEU A 25 7.85 6.37 19.27
CA LEU A 25 7.66 6.32 17.82
C LEU A 25 8.94 5.89 17.11
N VAL A 26 10.11 6.41 17.49
CA VAL A 26 11.40 5.98 16.91
C VAL A 26 11.63 4.48 17.15
N PHE A 27 11.36 3.97 18.35
CA PHE A 27 11.47 2.54 18.65
C PHE A 27 10.46 1.69 17.84
N LEU A 28 9.23 2.18 17.64
CA LEU A 28 8.24 1.52 16.80
C LEU A 28 8.71 1.45 15.34
N PHE A 29 9.22 2.55 14.79
CA PHE A 29 9.78 2.55 13.44
C PHE A 29 10.97 1.59 13.31
N ALA A 30 11.85 1.56 14.29
CA ALA A 30 12.94 0.57 14.31
C ALA A 30 12.39 -0.86 14.35
N GLY A 31 11.34 -1.12 15.13
CA GLY A 31 10.66 -2.41 15.19
C GLY A 31 10.04 -2.83 13.86
N PHE A 32 9.43 -1.89 13.12
CA PHE A 32 8.92 -2.15 11.78
C PHE A 32 10.03 -2.45 10.76
N ILE A 33 11.15 -1.73 10.81
CA ILE A 33 12.30 -1.93 9.91
C ILE A 33 12.99 -3.29 10.18
N MET A 34 13.04 -3.72 11.43
CA MET A 34 13.69 -5.00 11.79
C MET A 34 12.91 -6.23 11.30
N GLU A 35 11.63 -6.10 10.96
CA GLU A 35 10.74 -7.17 10.44
C GLU A 35 10.75 -8.48 11.27
N ARG A 36 11.21 -8.42 12.53
CA ARG A 36 11.35 -9.61 13.38
C ARG A 36 10.00 -10.09 13.94
N PHE A 37 9.04 -9.18 14.06
CA PHE A 37 7.67 -9.44 14.52
C PHE A 37 6.68 -8.89 13.51
N PRO A 38 5.48 -9.47 13.39
CA PRO A 38 4.42 -8.93 12.55
C PRO A 38 4.15 -7.46 12.90
N ALA A 39 3.99 -6.61 11.89
CA ALA A 39 3.75 -5.17 12.07
C ALA A 39 2.57 -4.87 13.01
N ALA A 40 1.51 -5.70 12.97
CA ALA A 40 0.37 -5.57 13.87
C ALA A 40 0.76 -5.73 15.34
N VAL A 41 1.66 -6.67 15.67
CA VAL A 41 2.14 -6.90 17.04
C VAL A 41 2.95 -5.69 17.53
N VAL A 42 3.85 -5.18 16.70
CA VAL A 42 4.66 -3.99 16.99
C VAL A 42 3.75 -2.78 17.23
N ALA A 43 2.73 -2.57 16.38
CA ALA A 43 1.77 -1.47 16.51
C ALA A 43 0.95 -1.57 17.82
N VAL A 44 0.42 -2.76 18.14
CA VAL A 44 -0.35 -2.97 19.38
C VAL A 44 0.51 -2.75 20.62
N LEU A 45 1.75 -3.26 20.64
CA LEU A 45 2.67 -3.01 21.75
C LEU A 45 2.94 -1.52 21.93
N GLY A 46 3.13 -0.77 20.82
CA GLY A 46 3.27 0.68 20.88
C GLY A 46 2.03 1.37 21.46
N ALA A 47 0.85 1.01 20.99
CA ALA A 47 -0.41 1.55 21.53
C ALA A 47 -0.56 1.27 23.03
N CYS A 48 -0.23 0.06 23.48
CA CYS A 48 -0.19 -0.29 24.91
C CYS A 48 0.81 0.57 25.68
N MET A 49 2.01 0.82 25.14
CA MET A 49 3.00 1.69 25.79
C MET A 49 2.47 3.12 25.97
N PHE A 50 1.84 3.69 24.94
CA PHE A 50 1.21 5.01 25.03
C PHE A 50 0.11 5.06 26.12
N LEU A 51 -0.71 4.01 26.19
CA LEU A 51 -1.76 3.89 27.21
C LEU A 51 -1.18 3.76 28.62
N PHE A 52 -0.21 2.86 28.84
CA PHE A 52 0.42 2.64 30.15
C PHE A 52 1.13 3.88 30.69
N LEU A 53 1.69 4.69 29.82
CA LEU A 53 2.34 5.95 30.18
C LEU A 53 1.35 7.11 30.34
N GLY A 54 0.04 6.87 30.13
CA GLY A 54 -0.98 7.90 30.23
C GLY A 54 -0.83 9.04 29.22
N ILE A 55 -0.14 8.78 28.11
CA ILE A 55 0.01 9.74 27.00
C ILE A 55 -1.27 9.78 26.18
N ILE A 56 -1.92 8.61 26.02
CA ILE A 56 -3.24 8.45 25.43
C ILE A 56 -4.13 7.85 26.51
N ASP A 57 -5.35 8.34 26.64
CA ASP A 57 -6.36 7.77 27.52
C ASP A 57 -7.09 6.59 26.86
N SER A 58 -7.86 5.85 27.65
CA SER A 58 -8.64 4.72 27.15
C SER A 58 -9.69 5.14 26.13
N ASP A 59 -10.30 6.30 26.30
CA ASP A 59 -11.32 6.81 25.39
C ASP A 59 -10.70 7.18 24.04
N GLY A 60 -9.51 7.79 24.05
CA GLY A 60 -8.72 8.05 22.85
C GLY A 60 -8.31 6.76 22.13
N LEU A 61 -7.94 5.71 22.85
CA LEU A 61 -7.64 4.40 22.25
C LEU A 61 -8.89 3.77 21.62
N PHE A 62 -10.03 3.79 22.30
CA PHE A 62 -11.27 3.21 21.78
C PHE A 62 -11.89 4.05 20.66
N SER A 63 -11.68 5.36 20.63
CA SER A 63 -12.16 6.25 19.55
C SER A 63 -11.60 5.86 18.18
N VAL A 64 -10.40 5.22 18.11
CA VAL A 64 -9.83 4.72 16.87
C VAL A 64 -10.74 3.70 16.18
N PHE A 65 -11.45 2.87 16.96
CA PHE A 65 -12.40 1.88 16.40
C PHE A 65 -13.70 2.51 15.92
N SER A 66 -14.02 3.71 16.35
CA SER A 66 -15.17 4.50 15.86
C SER A 66 -14.79 5.42 14.70
N ASN A 67 -13.50 5.54 14.36
CA ASN A 67 -13.03 6.35 13.26
C ASN A 67 -13.46 5.74 11.92
N THR A 68 -13.87 6.59 11.00
CA THR A 68 -14.37 6.16 9.68
C THR A 68 -13.30 5.55 8.78
N ALA A 69 -12.01 5.91 8.98
CA ALA A 69 -10.93 5.42 8.11
C ALA A 69 -10.73 3.90 8.18
N PRO A 70 -10.57 3.23 9.35
CA PRO A 70 -10.45 1.78 9.42
C PRO A 70 -11.67 1.05 8.85
N ILE A 71 -12.88 1.58 9.06
CA ILE A 71 -14.13 1.00 8.54
C ILE A 71 -14.15 1.09 7.01
N THR A 72 -13.79 2.24 6.46
CA THR A 72 -13.71 2.46 5.02
C THR A 72 -12.64 1.56 4.38
N ILE A 73 -11.47 1.44 5.01
CA ILE A 73 -10.40 0.54 4.55
C ILE A 73 -10.91 -0.91 4.52
N ALA A 74 -11.57 -1.38 5.57
CA ALA A 74 -12.14 -2.72 5.63
C ALA A 74 -13.18 -2.95 4.52
N ALA A 75 -14.08 -1.99 4.29
CA ALA A 75 -15.05 -2.05 3.19
C ALA A 75 -14.36 -2.11 1.82
N MET A 76 -13.30 -1.32 1.62
CA MET A 76 -12.52 -1.34 0.37
C MET A 76 -11.81 -2.68 0.16
N PHE A 77 -11.31 -3.34 1.21
CA PHE A 77 -10.76 -4.69 1.09
C PHE A 77 -11.82 -5.72 0.67
N ILE A 78 -13.04 -5.62 1.21
CA ILE A 78 -14.15 -6.50 0.83
C ILE A 78 -14.53 -6.30 -0.64
N LEU A 79 -14.67 -5.04 -1.09
CA LEU A 79 -14.97 -4.71 -2.48
C LEU A 79 -13.87 -5.18 -3.43
N SER A 80 -12.61 -4.94 -3.07
CA SER A 80 -11.45 -5.42 -3.83
C SER A 80 -11.46 -6.94 -3.93
N GLY A 81 -11.69 -7.65 -2.81
CA GLY A 81 -11.81 -9.10 -2.79
C GLY A 81 -12.94 -9.63 -3.67
N ALA A 82 -14.08 -8.95 -3.72
CA ALA A 82 -15.18 -9.30 -4.61
C ALA A 82 -14.79 -9.14 -6.09
N LEU A 83 -14.17 -8.03 -6.46
CA LEU A 83 -13.67 -7.81 -7.83
C LEU A 83 -12.65 -8.87 -8.28
N LEU A 84 -11.76 -9.30 -7.36
CA LEU A 84 -10.82 -10.38 -7.63
C LEU A 84 -11.54 -11.71 -7.88
N ARG A 85 -12.50 -12.06 -7.02
CA ARG A 85 -13.26 -13.32 -7.12
C ARG A 85 -14.16 -13.39 -8.35
N THR A 86 -14.64 -12.28 -8.88
CA THR A 86 -15.45 -12.24 -10.11
C THR A 86 -14.63 -12.50 -11.38
N GLY A 87 -13.29 -12.51 -11.31
CA GLY A 87 -12.45 -12.70 -12.48
C GLY A 87 -12.46 -11.55 -13.47
N THR A 88 -13.02 -10.40 -13.10
CA THR A 88 -13.13 -9.21 -13.98
C THR A 88 -11.75 -8.76 -14.45
N ILE A 89 -10.77 -8.74 -13.54
CA ILE A 89 -9.40 -8.33 -13.86
C ILE A 89 -8.75 -9.34 -14.83
N ASP A 90 -8.96 -10.63 -14.62
CA ASP A 90 -8.44 -11.68 -15.50
C ASP A 90 -9.05 -11.61 -16.90
N ALA A 91 -10.33 -11.28 -17.02
CA ALA A 91 -11.01 -11.11 -18.31
C ALA A 91 -10.40 -9.94 -19.11
N ILE A 92 -10.20 -8.78 -18.47
CA ILE A 92 -9.57 -7.61 -19.08
C ILE A 92 -8.13 -7.94 -19.48
N ALA A 93 -7.37 -8.58 -18.61
CA ALA A 93 -6.00 -8.98 -18.87
C ALA A 93 -5.90 -9.97 -20.03
N GLY A 94 -6.81 -10.94 -20.11
CA GLY A 94 -6.87 -11.88 -21.23
C GLY A 94 -7.07 -11.20 -22.58
N PHE A 95 -7.87 -10.15 -22.62
CA PHE A 95 -8.06 -9.32 -23.83
C PHE A 95 -6.75 -8.61 -24.22
N ILE A 96 -6.08 -7.99 -23.27
CA ILE A 96 -4.80 -7.27 -23.47
C ILE A 96 -3.71 -8.24 -23.98
N ILE A 97 -3.60 -9.43 -23.38
CA ILE A 97 -2.61 -10.44 -23.78
C ILE A 97 -2.85 -10.92 -25.22
N LYS A 98 -4.11 -11.13 -25.63
CA LYS A 98 -4.42 -11.47 -27.02
C LYS A 98 -3.96 -10.39 -28.01
N ARG A 99 -4.09 -9.12 -27.63
CA ARG A 99 -3.65 -7.98 -28.43
C ARG A 99 -2.12 -7.83 -28.46
N ALA A 100 -1.43 -8.29 -27.41
CA ALA A 100 0.03 -8.20 -27.27
C ALA A 100 0.80 -8.87 -28.44
N LYS A 101 0.24 -9.92 -29.04
CA LYS A 101 0.83 -10.59 -30.21
C LYS A 101 0.94 -9.68 -31.44
N ARG A 102 0.04 -8.70 -31.60
CA ARG A 102 0.02 -7.77 -32.74
C ARG A 102 0.69 -6.43 -32.40
N HIS A 103 0.47 -5.92 -31.21
CA HIS A 103 0.91 -4.61 -30.76
C HIS A 103 1.48 -4.65 -29.34
N PRO A 104 2.72 -5.18 -29.15
CA PRO A 104 3.28 -5.44 -27.83
C PRO A 104 3.43 -4.17 -26.98
N LYS A 105 3.89 -3.06 -27.57
CA LYS A 105 4.04 -1.78 -26.83
C LYS A 105 2.70 -1.22 -26.37
N LEU A 106 1.67 -1.33 -27.20
CA LEU A 106 0.33 -0.86 -26.87
C LEU A 106 -0.29 -1.70 -25.76
N ALA A 107 -0.14 -3.02 -25.83
CA ALA A 107 -0.63 -3.92 -24.78
C ALA A 107 0.02 -3.66 -23.42
N VAL A 108 1.31 -3.35 -23.38
CA VAL A 108 1.99 -2.94 -22.13
C VAL A 108 1.44 -1.62 -21.61
N ALA A 109 1.22 -0.63 -22.48
CA ALA A 109 0.65 0.66 -22.11
C ALA A 109 -0.81 0.50 -21.60
N GLU A 110 -1.63 -0.31 -22.28
CA GLU A 110 -3.01 -0.61 -21.86
C GLU A 110 -3.03 -1.32 -20.49
N MET A 111 -2.10 -2.25 -20.24
CA MET A 111 -1.97 -2.93 -18.96
C MET A 111 -1.61 -1.95 -17.84
N PHE A 112 -0.65 -1.08 -18.05
CA PHE A 112 -0.25 -0.07 -17.07
C PHE A 112 -1.35 0.96 -16.82
N LEU A 113 -2.05 1.40 -17.86
CA LEU A 113 -3.20 2.29 -17.72
C LEU A 113 -4.33 1.61 -16.92
N GLY A 114 -4.62 0.34 -17.21
CA GLY A 114 -5.60 -0.46 -16.47
C GLY A 114 -5.20 -0.63 -14.99
N ALA A 115 -3.93 -0.90 -14.71
CA ALA A 115 -3.40 -0.99 -13.35
C ALA A 115 -3.52 0.35 -12.61
N PHE A 116 -3.20 1.46 -13.28
CA PHE A 116 -3.33 2.81 -12.73
C PHE A 116 -4.78 3.12 -12.34
N VAL A 117 -5.72 2.89 -13.27
CA VAL A 117 -7.15 3.13 -13.03
C VAL A 117 -7.70 2.21 -11.95
N ALA A 118 -7.35 0.92 -11.98
CA ALA A 118 -7.77 -0.01 -10.94
C ALA A 118 -7.27 0.43 -9.55
N SER A 119 -6.02 0.85 -9.47
CA SER A 119 -5.40 1.29 -8.20
C SER A 119 -5.93 2.62 -7.71
N ALA A 120 -6.50 3.46 -8.56
CA ALA A 120 -7.19 4.68 -8.14
C ALA A 120 -8.45 4.40 -7.30
N PHE A 121 -9.08 3.23 -7.47
CA PHE A 121 -10.32 2.85 -6.78
C PHE A 121 -10.18 1.62 -5.88
N MET A 122 -9.03 0.97 -5.88
CA MET A 122 -8.75 -0.23 -5.10
C MET A 122 -7.41 -0.07 -4.40
N ASN A 123 -7.26 -0.74 -3.26
CA ASN A 123 -5.96 -0.76 -2.59
C ASN A 123 -4.87 -1.36 -3.51
N ASN A 124 -3.68 -0.76 -3.50
CA ASN A 124 -2.56 -1.12 -4.38
C ASN A 124 -2.16 -2.60 -4.26
N THR A 125 -2.11 -3.13 -3.03
CA THR A 125 -1.60 -4.50 -2.78
C THR A 125 -2.42 -5.58 -3.50
N PRO A 126 -3.75 -5.66 -3.38
CA PRO A 126 -4.55 -6.61 -4.16
C PRO A 126 -4.37 -6.46 -5.66
N VAL A 127 -4.32 -5.23 -6.18
CA VAL A 127 -4.14 -4.96 -7.61
C VAL A 127 -2.81 -5.52 -8.11
N VAL A 128 -1.71 -5.24 -7.40
CA VAL A 128 -0.38 -5.73 -7.77
C VAL A 128 -0.32 -7.24 -7.73
N ILE A 129 -0.81 -7.89 -6.66
CA ILE A 129 -0.77 -9.36 -6.51
C ILE A 129 -1.45 -10.05 -7.69
N VAL A 130 -2.61 -9.57 -8.10
CA VAL A 130 -3.34 -10.17 -9.23
C VAL A 130 -2.68 -9.89 -10.57
N LEU A 131 -2.07 -8.71 -10.72
CA LEU A 131 -1.42 -8.35 -11.98
C LEU A 131 -0.05 -9.01 -12.18
N ILE A 132 0.63 -9.50 -11.12
CA ILE A 132 1.91 -10.20 -11.25
C ILE A 132 1.84 -11.38 -12.25
N PRO A 133 0.97 -12.37 -12.11
CA PRO A 133 0.90 -13.49 -13.06
C PRO A 133 0.51 -13.03 -14.47
N ILE A 134 -0.30 -11.99 -14.58
CA ILE A 134 -0.70 -11.41 -15.86
C ILE A 134 0.48 -10.72 -16.55
N ILE A 135 1.27 -9.96 -15.81
CA ILE A 135 2.51 -9.33 -16.31
C ILE A 135 3.53 -10.40 -16.73
N LEU A 136 3.65 -11.51 -16.01
CA LEU A 136 4.53 -12.61 -16.42
C LEU A 136 4.08 -13.24 -17.75
N ARG A 137 2.77 -13.44 -17.95
CA ARG A 137 2.22 -13.89 -19.24
C ARG A 137 2.45 -12.85 -20.34
N LEU A 138 2.26 -11.57 -20.05
CA LEU A 138 2.51 -10.48 -20.98
C LEU A 138 4.00 -10.40 -21.37
N SER A 139 4.90 -10.54 -20.41
CA SER A 139 6.36 -10.62 -20.62
C SER A 139 6.72 -11.73 -21.62
N ARG A 140 6.19 -12.94 -21.43
CA ARG A 140 6.39 -14.08 -22.35
C ARG A 140 5.81 -13.80 -23.74
N ALA A 141 4.66 -13.13 -23.84
CA ALA A 141 4.00 -12.83 -25.11
C ALA A 141 4.68 -11.71 -25.90
N THR A 142 5.34 -10.76 -25.21
CA THR A 142 5.96 -9.58 -25.83
C THR A 142 7.47 -9.67 -25.98
N GLY A 143 8.12 -10.61 -25.29
CA GLY A 143 9.58 -10.76 -25.20
C GLY A 143 10.26 -9.71 -24.32
N TYR A 144 9.50 -8.86 -23.59
CA TYR A 144 10.06 -7.94 -22.61
C TYR A 144 10.45 -8.68 -21.34
N SER A 145 11.55 -8.27 -20.70
CA SER A 145 11.94 -8.80 -19.38
C SER A 145 10.87 -8.53 -18.33
N SER A 146 10.51 -9.56 -17.53
CA SER A 146 9.52 -9.43 -16.45
C SER A 146 9.91 -8.37 -15.43
N LYS A 147 11.21 -8.22 -15.13
CA LYS A 147 11.71 -7.18 -14.21
C LYS A 147 11.39 -5.78 -14.72
N LYS A 148 11.52 -5.56 -16.05
CA LYS A 148 11.22 -4.27 -16.70
C LYS A 148 9.71 -3.96 -16.74
N LEU A 149 8.86 -4.91 -16.42
CA LEU A 149 7.41 -4.72 -16.34
C LEU A 149 6.91 -4.69 -14.89
N LEU A 150 7.45 -5.51 -13.99
CA LEU A 150 6.99 -5.61 -12.61
C LEU A 150 7.36 -4.38 -11.78
N ILE A 151 8.57 -3.84 -11.95
CA ILE A 151 8.98 -2.64 -11.21
C ILE A 151 8.12 -1.43 -11.61
N PRO A 152 7.93 -1.09 -12.91
CA PRO A 152 6.99 -0.05 -13.29
C PRO A 152 5.55 -0.30 -12.86
N LEU A 153 5.09 -1.56 -12.83
CA LEU A 153 3.75 -1.89 -12.34
C LEU A 153 3.55 -1.40 -10.92
N SER A 154 4.51 -1.69 -10.02
CA SER A 154 4.43 -1.27 -8.62
C SER A 154 4.34 0.25 -8.50
N PHE A 155 5.19 0.99 -9.21
CA PHE A 155 5.16 2.46 -9.20
C PHE A 155 3.86 3.02 -9.77
N ILE A 156 3.35 2.47 -10.87
CA ILE A 156 2.10 2.91 -11.50
C ILE A 156 0.90 2.66 -10.58
N CYS A 157 0.87 1.54 -9.87
CA CYS A 157 -0.17 1.28 -8.87
C CYS A 157 -0.11 2.29 -7.72
N ILE A 158 1.08 2.60 -7.20
CA ILE A 158 1.24 3.62 -6.16
C ILE A 158 0.76 4.98 -6.66
N LEU A 159 1.19 5.40 -7.85
CA LEU A 159 0.77 6.67 -8.46
C LEU A 159 -0.74 6.70 -8.72
N GLY A 160 -1.33 5.60 -9.17
CA GLY A 160 -2.79 5.48 -9.30
C GLY A 160 -3.51 5.67 -7.97
N GLY A 161 -3.03 5.01 -6.92
CA GLY A 161 -3.58 5.13 -5.57
C GLY A 161 -3.55 6.54 -4.98
N THR A 162 -2.61 7.39 -5.39
CA THR A 162 -2.54 8.80 -4.94
C THR A 162 -3.56 9.71 -5.62
N THR A 163 -4.24 9.25 -6.68
CA THR A 163 -5.14 10.11 -7.47
C THR A 163 -6.53 10.28 -6.88
N THR A 164 -6.96 9.41 -5.99
CA THR A 164 -8.27 9.52 -5.32
C THR A 164 -8.13 9.31 -3.81
N LEU A 165 -9.10 9.79 -3.06
CA LEU A 165 -9.14 9.61 -1.61
C LEU A 165 -9.17 8.14 -1.19
N ILE A 166 -9.83 7.29 -1.96
CA ILE A 166 -10.03 5.86 -1.65
C ILE A 166 -8.97 4.93 -2.23
N GLY A 167 -8.09 5.44 -3.10
CA GLY A 167 -7.06 4.63 -3.78
C GLY A 167 -5.96 4.10 -2.86
N THR A 168 -5.73 4.76 -1.73
CA THR A 168 -4.76 4.28 -0.72
C THR A 168 -5.24 4.58 0.70
N SER A 169 -4.92 3.69 1.63
CA SER A 169 -5.24 3.85 3.05
C SER A 169 -4.60 5.10 3.68
N THR A 170 -3.45 5.52 3.18
CA THR A 170 -2.77 6.73 3.66
C THR A 170 -3.64 7.97 3.49
N ASN A 171 -4.29 8.13 2.33
CA ASN A 171 -5.16 9.27 2.07
C ASN A 171 -6.37 9.29 3.02
N LEU A 172 -6.97 8.11 3.28
CA LEU A 172 -8.08 7.97 4.21
C LEU A 172 -7.70 8.30 5.66
N ILE A 173 -6.48 7.91 6.08
CA ILE A 173 -5.99 8.23 7.42
C ILE A 173 -5.75 9.74 7.56
N VAL A 174 -5.16 10.37 6.55
CA VAL A 174 -4.93 11.82 6.54
C VAL A 174 -6.26 12.58 6.59
N ASP A 175 -7.26 12.15 5.81
CA ASP A 175 -8.61 12.72 5.83
C ASP A 175 -9.26 12.59 7.22
N ALA A 176 -9.15 11.41 7.83
CA ALA A 176 -9.70 11.17 9.16
C ALA A 176 -9.05 12.06 10.22
N VAL A 177 -7.72 12.17 10.22
CA VAL A 177 -7.00 13.05 11.15
C VAL A 177 -7.38 14.54 10.92
N ALA A 178 -7.54 14.97 9.67
CA ALA A 178 -7.99 16.32 9.36
C ALA A 178 -9.38 16.60 9.94
N ARG A 179 -10.33 15.66 9.81
CA ARG A 179 -11.67 15.75 10.39
C ARG A 179 -11.65 15.80 11.93
N ASP A 180 -10.82 14.96 12.54
CA ASP A 180 -10.67 14.93 14.01
C ASP A 180 -10.10 16.25 14.56
N GLN A 181 -9.33 16.99 13.73
CA GLN A 181 -8.84 18.34 14.04
C GLN A 181 -9.85 19.46 13.71
N GLY A 182 -11.08 19.11 13.32
CA GLY A 182 -12.14 20.07 12.98
C GLY A 182 -11.99 20.72 11.60
N LEU A 183 -11.11 20.19 10.74
CA LEU A 183 -11.00 20.62 9.35
C LEU A 183 -12.09 19.98 8.47
N ALA A 184 -12.41 20.62 7.37
CA ALA A 184 -13.26 19.99 6.35
C ALA A 184 -12.57 18.77 5.80
N GLY A 185 -13.30 17.63 5.70
CA GLY A 185 -12.77 16.44 5.06
C GLY A 185 -12.67 16.58 3.55
N PHE A 186 -11.84 15.77 2.93
CA PHE A 186 -11.62 15.78 1.50
C PHE A 186 -12.73 15.04 0.74
N GLY A 187 -13.12 15.58 -0.41
CA GLY A 187 -13.94 14.86 -1.39
C GLY A 187 -13.12 13.77 -2.10
N ILE A 188 -13.81 12.76 -2.67
CA ILE A 188 -13.16 11.61 -3.32
C ILE A 188 -12.15 12.03 -4.39
N PHE A 189 -12.47 13.07 -5.17
CA PHE A 189 -11.66 13.56 -6.28
C PHE A 189 -10.95 14.89 -6.00
N GLU A 190 -11.03 15.41 -4.79
CA GLU A 190 -10.44 16.70 -4.44
C GLU A 190 -8.91 16.69 -4.54
N ILE A 191 -8.30 15.55 -4.21
CA ILE A 191 -6.84 15.35 -4.33
C ILE A 191 -6.40 14.99 -5.75
N THR A 192 -7.34 14.70 -6.67
CA THR A 192 -7.05 14.21 -8.03
C THR A 192 -6.12 15.14 -8.82
N PRO A 193 -6.25 16.46 -8.82
CA PRO A 193 -5.34 17.34 -9.58
C PRO A 193 -3.87 17.17 -9.13
N TYR A 194 -3.64 17.07 -7.83
CA TYR A 194 -2.30 16.88 -7.27
C TYR A 194 -1.78 15.46 -7.53
N GLY A 195 -2.64 14.45 -7.36
CA GLY A 195 -2.32 13.06 -7.66
C GLY A 195 -1.99 12.83 -9.13
N LEU A 196 -2.72 13.44 -10.06
CA LEU A 196 -2.43 13.37 -11.49
C LEU A 196 -1.11 14.07 -11.85
N LEU A 197 -0.83 15.23 -11.24
CA LEU A 197 0.45 15.91 -11.44
C LEU A 197 1.61 15.02 -11.00
N ALA A 198 1.51 14.42 -9.83
CA ALA A 198 2.49 13.47 -9.32
C ALA A 198 2.60 12.23 -10.20
N ALA A 199 1.47 11.71 -10.70
CA ALA A 199 1.44 10.55 -11.59
C ALA A 199 2.12 10.83 -12.93
N VAL A 200 1.88 11.99 -13.53
CA VAL A 200 2.55 12.39 -14.77
C VAL A 200 4.05 12.56 -14.54
N ALA A 201 4.44 13.31 -13.51
CA ALA A 201 5.84 13.51 -13.18
C ALA A 201 6.56 12.19 -12.88
N GLY A 202 5.97 11.33 -12.05
CA GLY A 202 6.51 10.02 -11.71
C GLY A 202 6.62 9.08 -12.91
N THR A 203 5.62 9.07 -13.79
CA THR A 203 5.64 8.27 -15.03
C THR A 203 6.73 8.77 -15.97
N VAL A 204 6.87 10.08 -16.16
CA VAL A 204 7.92 10.68 -17.00
C VAL A 204 9.30 10.32 -16.44
N MET A 205 9.52 10.50 -15.14
CA MET A 205 10.76 10.11 -14.46
C MET A 205 11.05 8.62 -14.68
N MET A 206 10.06 7.76 -14.48
CA MET A 206 10.21 6.31 -14.66
C MET A 206 10.60 5.97 -16.11
N VAL A 207 9.97 6.58 -17.10
CA VAL A 207 10.30 6.35 -18.53
C VAL A 207 11.70 6.83 -18.86
N LEU A 208 12.09 8.02 -18.39
CA LEU A 208 13.41 8.59 -18.65
C LEU A 208 14.54 7.78 -18.01
N PHE A 209 14.35 7.34 -16.77
CA PHE A 209 15.38 6.65 -16.00
C PHE A 209 15.30 5.11 -16.08
N SER A 210 14.23 4.55 -16.66
CA SER A 210 14.03 3.09 -16.73
C SER A 210 15.16 2.36 -17.43
N SER A 211 15.73 2.94 -18.49
CA SER A 211 16.85 2.33 -19.23
C SER A 211 18.14 2.29 -18.42
N TRP A 212 18.33 3.20 -17.49
CA TRP A 212 19.52 3.32 -16.67
C TRP A 212 19.40 2.60 -15.32
N LEU A 213 18.21 2.69 -14.68
CA LEU A 213 17.98 2.07 -13.37
C LEU A 213 17.61 0.58 -13.46
N LEU A 214 17.00 0.14 -14.56
CA LEU A 214 16.57 -1.24 -14.70
C LEU A 214 17.65 -2.07 -15.41
N PRO A 215 18.41 -2.91 -14.70
CA PRO A 215 19.45 -3.71 -15.30
C PRO A 215 18.86 -4.64 -16.36
N GLY A 216 19.48 -4.65 -17.54
CA GLY A 216 19.11 -5.47 -18.68
C GLY A 216 19.48 -6.95 -18.49
N GLY A 217 19.18 -7.53 -17.36
CA GLY A 217 19.39 -8.96 -17.12
C GLY A 217 18.20 -9.75 -17.63
N ASP A 218 18.36 -10.47 -18.73
CA ASP A 218 17.47 -11.56 -19.10
C ASP A 218 17.49 -12.58 -17.97
N VAL A 219 16.35 -12.80 -17.33
CA VAL A 219 16.13 -14.03 -16.58
C VAL A 219 15.88 -15.13 -17.62
N LYS A 220 16.95 -15.59 -18.27
CA LYS A 220 16.99 -16.90 -18.87
C LYS A 220 17.09 -17.88 -17.73
N GLY A 221 16.02 -18.56 -17.49
CA GLY A 221 16.04 -19.77 -16.68
C GLY A 221 15.49 -19.63 -15.27
N HIS A 222 14.67 -20.58 -14.97
CA HIS A 222 14.10 -21.05 -13.70
C HIS A 222 12.75 -20.43 -13.30
N PHE A 223 11.81 -20.38 -14.23
CA PHE A 223 10.43 -20.72 -13.92
C PHE A 223 10.07 -21.89 -14.83
N ASP A 224 10.68 -23.02 -14.55
CA ASP A 224 10.20 -24.31 -15.07
C ASP A 224 8.84 -24.59 -14.43
N SER A 225 7.97 -25.25 -15.14
CA SER A 225 6.57 -25.53 -14.78
C SER A 225 6.37 -26.34 -13.49
N SER A 226 7.44 -26.62 -12.74
CA SER A 226 7.41 -27.23 -11.42
C SER A 226 7.26 -26.24 -10.25
N ASP A 227 7.59 -24.95 -10.44
CA ASP A 227 7.54 -23.96 -9.36
C ASP A 227 6.18 -23.25 -9.21
N GLU A 228 5.23 -23.45 -10.12
CA GLU A 228 3.86 -22.91 -9.95
C GLU A 228 3.12 -23.56 -8.76
N SER A 229 3.53 -24.77 -8.34
CA SER A 229 2.92 -25.45 -7.18
C SER A 229 3.52 -24.99 -5.84
N ASP A 230 4.78 -24.59 -5.79
CA ASP A 230 5.44 -24.22 -4.54
C ASP A 230 5.08 -22.80 -4.07
N PHE A 231 4.84 -21.87 -5.01
CA PHE A 231 4.41 -20.50 -4.65
C PHE A 231 2.99 -20.43 -4.08
N LEU A 232 2.13 -21.39 -4.39
CA LEU A 232 0.76 -21.46 -3.87
C LEU A 232 0.67 -22.19 -2.52
N THR A 233 1.72 -22.95 -2.15
CA THR A 233 1.73 -23.73 -0.91
C THR A 233 2.13 -22.89 0.32
N GLU A 234 2.88 -21.79 0.14
CA GLU A 234 3.26 -20.89 1.25
C GLU A 234 2.15 -19.90 1.67
N LEU A 235 1.05 -19.82 0.91
CA LEU A 235 -0.09 -18.95 1.21
C LEU A 235 -1.23 -19.64 1.97
N THR A 236 -1.05 -20.89 2.40
CA THR A 236 -2.08 -21.69 3.07
C THR A 236 -1.67 -22.13 4.47
N VAL A 237 -1.09 -21.24 5.27
CA VAL A 237 -0.96 -21.44 6.73
C VAL A 237 -1.50 -20.23 7.46
#